data_dca00a003143cef85a9bc6ba14fd5c1f
#
_entry.id   dca00a003143cef85a9bc6ba14fd5c1f
#
_cell.length_a   1.000
_cell.length_b   1.000
_cell.length_c   1.000
_cell.angle_alpha   90.00
_cell.angle_beta   90.00
_cell.angle_gamma   90.00
#
_symmetry.space_group_name_H-M   'P 1'
#
loop_
_entity.id
_entity.type
_entity.pdbx_description
1 polymer ?
#
loop_
_entity_poly.entity_id
_entity_poly.type
_entity_poly.pdbx_seq_one_letter_code
_entity_poly.pdbx_strand_id
1 'polypeptide(L)'
;ESLSTKVALNLSKLFSQQPKGIVYCAHSSLEQHQEFGFNNANQQVIANGVALDQFQVNEQLHEPITIGFAGRYHTAKGYVYLLQVIAELKDQPIVFKIAGSGANLATPEIKQAFAEHQLDPKKVQLLDQVSDMPTFYQSLDAFLMTSITEGFPNVLVEAMASGLPCVTTDVGDAKYIVEEMGWVVAPRDVAALKAAILNYVKLSHAEKHSLKQQTRLWVEQNFSIQHVSQHYMTVWRQG
;
A
#
# COMPACT_ATOMS: atom_id res chain seq x y z
N GLU A 1 17.01 11.52 8.62
CA GLU A 1 17.99 10.45 8.32
C GLU A 1 19.13 10.45 9.34
N SER A 2 19.57 9.23 9.74
CA SER A 2 20.70 9.09 10.66
C SER A 2 22.03 9.51 9.99
N LEU A 3 23.01 9.93 10.79
CA LEU A 3 24.35 10.29 10.27
C LEU A 3 24.98 9.08 9.53
N SER A 4 24.79 7.86 10.05
CA SER A 4 25.28 6.63 9.43
C SER A 4 24.66 6.38 8.05
N THR A 5 23.36 6.64 7.87
CA THR A 5 22.68 6.52 6.58
C THR A 5 23.25 7.53 5.56
N LYS A 6 23.47 8.78 5.97
CA LYS A 6 24.05 9.80 5.10
C LYS A 6 25.48 9.45 4.66
N VAL A 7 26.29 8.93 5.56
CA VAL A 7 27.65 8.48 5.24
C VAL A 7 27.61 7.31 4.27
N ALA A 8 26.78 6.30 4.52
CA ALA A 8 26.64 5.15 3.64
C ALA A 8 26.19 5.56 2.22
N LEU A 9 25.20 6.44 2.09
CA LEU A 9 24.71 6.95 0.81
C LEU A 9 25.81 7.71 0.04
N ASN A 10 26.57 8.59 0.72
CA ASN A 10 27.66 9.32 0.06
C ASN A 10 28.79 8.41 -0.41
N LEU A 11 29.14 7.39 0.37
CA LEU A 11 30.11 6.38 -0.05
C LEU A 11 29.60 5.55 -1.24
N SER A 12 28.36 5.05 -1.17
CA SER A 12 27.76 4.29 -2.26
C SER A 12 27.67 5.08 -3.55
N LYS A 13 27.39 6.38 -3.48
CA LYS A 13 27.37 7.28 -4.64
C LYS A 13 28.73 7.34 -5.34
N LEU A 14 29.84 7.42 -4.59
CA LEU A 14 31.19 7.47 -5.18
C LEU A 14 31.51 6.22 -6.03
N PHE A 15 30.90 5.10 -5.69
CA PHE A 15 31.09 3.82 -6.38
C PHE A 15 29.94 3.45 -7.31
N SER A 16 28.96 4.34 -7.52
CA SER A 16 27.74 4.04 -8.28
C SER A 16 27.98 3.69 -9.75
N GLN A 17 29.12 4.09 -10.33
CA GLN A 17 29.51 3.75 -11.71
C GLN A 17 30.18 2.38 -11.85
N GLN A 18 30.66 1.77 -10.77
CA GLN A 18 31.42 0.52 -10.84
C GLN A 18 30.57 -0.72 -11.15
N PRO A 19 29.34 -0.88 -10.62
CA PRO A 19 28.49 -2.00 -11.00
C PRO A 19 28.13 -1.94 -12.50
N LYS A 20 27.95 -3.10 -13.14
CA LYS A 20 27.46 -3.18 -14.53
C LYS A 20 26.07 -2.52 -14.69
N GLY A 21 25.25 -2.51 -13.64
CA GLY A 21 23.97 -1.83 -13.57
C GLY A 21 23.46 -1.73 -12.14
N ILE A 22 22.47 -0.87 -11.91
CA ILE A 22 21.78 -0.72 -10.64
C ILE A 22 20.28 -0.96 -10.88
N VAL A 23 19.69 -1.86 -10.10
CA VAL A 23 18.26 -2.13 -10.12
C VAL A 23 17.61 -1.52 -8.88
N TYR A 24 16.55 -0.75 -9.08
CA TYR A 24 15.71 -0.16 -8.04
C TYR A 24 14.37 -0.87 -7.99
N CYS A 25 13.80 -1.02 -6.81
CA CYS A 25 12.46 -1.63 -6.65
C CYS A 25 11.31 -0.63 -6.88
N ALA A 26 11.61 0.67 -7.06
CA ALA A 26 10.63 1.73 -7.24
C ALA A 26 11.17 2.83 -8.16
N HIS A 27 10.27 3.46 -8.95
CA HIS A 27 10.60 4.63 -9.75
C HIS A 27 11.04 5.80 -8.86
N SER A 28 10.30 6.04 -7.79
CA SER A 28 10.63 7.05 -6.78
C SER A 28 12.01 6.84 -6.15
N SER A 29 12.44 5.58 -5.97
CA SER A 29 13.79 5.28 -5.48
C SER A 29 14.86 5.59 -6.53
N LEU A 30 14.62 5.29 -7.79
CA LEU A 30 15.52 5.65 -8.89
C LEU A 30 15.70 7.18 -8.95
N GLU A 31 14.60 7.94 -8.99
CA GLU A 31 14.60 9.40 -9.06
C GLU A 31 15.39 10.02 -7.90
N GLN A 32 15.09 9.61 -6.66
CA GLN A 32 15.79 10.10 -5.46
C GLN A 32 17.29 9.80 -5.49
N HIS A 33 17.70 8.61 -5.98
CA HIS A 33 19.12 8.29 -6.10
C HIS A 33 19.81 9.09 -7.20
N GLN A 34 19.14 9.33 -8.33
CA GLN A 34 19.65 10.19 -9.39
C GLN A 34 19.81 11.64 -8.91
N GLU A 35 18.81 12.19 -8.24
CA GLU A 35 18.88 13.53 -7.61
C GLU A 35 20.01 13.63 -6.58
N PHE A 36 20.24 12.55 -5.82
CA PHE A 36 21.36 12.49 -4.87
C PHE A 36 22.71 12.40 -5.58
N GLY A 37 22.74 12.02 -6.88
CA GLY A 37 23.92 11.97 -7.74
C GLY A 37 24.48 10.57 -8.03
N PHE A 38 23.68 9.53 -7.91
CA PHE A 38 23.99 8.22 -8.49
C PHE A 38 23.89 8.33 -10.01
N ASN A 39 24.92 7.91 -10.73
CA ASN A 39 25.05 8.17 -12.19
C ASN A 39 25.51 6.94 -12.98
N ASN A 40 25.12 5.73 -12.58
CA ASN A 40 25.39 4.52 -13.37
C ASN A 40 24.66 4.62 -14.73
N ALA A 41 25.32 4.17 -15.81
CA ALA A 41 24.77 4.23 -17.17
C ALA A 41 23.58 3.26 -17.37
N ASN A 42 23.52 2.17 -16.58
CA ASN A 42 22.51 1.11 -16.66
C ASN A 42 21.69 1.10 -15.38
N GLN A 43 20.78 2.05 -15.25
CA GLN A 43 19.83 2.11 -14.14
C GLN A 43 18.45 1.64 -14.60
N GLN A 44 17.85 0.71 -13.85
CA GLN A 44 16.55 0.13 -14.20
C GLN A 44 15.65 0.02 -12.97
N VAL A 45 14.36 0.07 -13.20
CA VAL A 45 13.36 -0.23 -12.16
C VAL A 45 12.80 -1.62 -12.45
N ILE A 46 12.86 -2.49 -11.45
CA ILE A 46 12.19 -3.78 -11.45
C ILE A 46 11.40 -3.84 -10.15
N ALA A 47 10.08 -3.73 -10.26
CA ALA A 47 9.16 -3.74 -9.14
C ALA A 47 9.28 -5.01 -8.28
N ASN A 48 8.84 -4.95 -7.02
CA ASN A 48 8.72 -6.16 -6.21
C ASN A 48 7.60 -7.04 -6.75
N GLY A 49 7.84 -8.35 -6.77
CA GLY A 49 6.85 -9.34 -7.18
C GLY A 49 6.10 -9.95 -6.00
N VAL A 50 4.87 -10.41 -6.26
CA VAL A 50 4.03 -11.12 -5.31
C VAL A 50 3.78 -12.57 -5.75
N ALA A 51 3.82 -13.52 -4.80
CA ALA A 51 3.47 -14.91 -5.02
C ALA A 51 1.95 -15.07 -5.05
N LEU A 52 1.37 -15.09 -6.24
CA LEU A 52 -0.09 -15.03 -6.46
C LEU A 52 -0.84 -16.22 -5.89
N ASP A 53 -0.20 -17.37 -5.76
CA ASP A 53 -0.76 -18.59 -5.19
C ASP A 53 -1.12 -18.48 -3.72
N GLN A 54 -0.51 -17.52 -3.02
CA GLN A 54 -0.82 -17.22 -1.62
C GLN A 54 -2.07 -16.36 -1.45
N PHE A 55 -2.51 -15.64 -2.50
CA PHE A 55 -3.58 -14.65 -2.42
C PHE A 55 -4.75 -15.07 -3.31
N GLN A 56 -5.94 -15.14 -2.74
CA GLN A 56 -7.16 -15.52 -3.43
C GLN A 56 -8.17 -14.38 -3.38
N VAL A 57 -8.92 -14.22 -4.47
CA VAL A 57 -10.00 -13.24 -4.56
C VAL A 57 -11.21 -13.76 -3.79
N ASN A 58 -11.72 -12.97 -2.85
CA ASN A 58 -13.02 -13.23 -2.26
C ASN A 58 -14.11 -12.58 -3.14
N GLU A 59 -14.92 -13.39 -3.78
CA GLU A 59 -16.00 -12.92 -4.67
C GLU A 59 -17.20 -12.35 -3.89
N GLN A 60 -17.33 -12.69 -2.61
CA GLN A 60 -18.42 -12.17 -1.76
C GLN A 60 -18.08 -10.76 -1.27
N LEU A 61 -19.09 -9.90 -1.27
CA LEU A 61 -19.04 -8.59 -0.63
C LEU A 61 -19.63 -8.69 0.79
N HIS A 62 -19.00 -7.99 1.72
CA HIS A 62 -19.50 -7.92 3.09
C HIS A 62 -20.60 -6.86 3.22
N GLU A 63 -21.58 -7.14 4.09
CA GLU A 63 -22.58 -6.17 4.55
C GLU A 63 -22.55 -6.11 6.08
N PRO A 64 -22.06 -5.00 6.64
CA PRO A 64 -21.53 -3.78 6.00
C PRO A 64 -20.20 -3.98 5.27
N ILE A 65 -19.90 -3.09 4.29
CA ILE A 65 -18.63 -3.05 3.55
C ILE A 65 -17.46 -3.02 4.53
N THR A 66 -16.46 -3.86 4.29
CA THR A 66 -15.28 -3.98 5.15
C THR A 66 -14.04 -3.44 4.42
N ILE A 67 -13.41 -2.40 5.00
CA ILE A 67 -12.20 -1.76 4.46
C ILE A 67 -11.02 -2.07 5.38
N GLY A 68 -9.93 -2.57 4.79
CA GLY A 68 -8.72 -2.91 5.53
C GLY A 68 -7.63 -1.87 5.42
N PHE A 69 -6.80 -1.80 6.44
CA PHE A 69 -5.53 -1.09 6.46
C PHE A 69 -4.46 -2.04 7.01
N ALA A 70 -3.26 -2.02 6.43
CA ALA A 70 -2.14 -2.82 6.92
C ALA A 70 -0.86 -1.97 7.01
N GLY A 71 -0.29 -1.91 8.21
CA GLY A 71 0.97 -1.20 8.46
C GLY A 71 1.25 -1.08 9.96
N ARG A 72 2.52 -1.26 10.36
CA ARG A 72 2.92 -1.01 11.75
C ARG A 72 2.60 0.42 12.18
N TYR A 73 2.32 0.63 13.46
CA TYR A 73 2.15 1.98 13.99
C TYR A 73 3.46 2.77 13.85
N HIS A 74 3.44 3.74 12.94
CA HIS A 74 4.57 4.61 12.64
C HIS A 74 4.08 5.86 11.90
N THR A 75 4.74 7.00 12.12
CA THR A 75 4.36 8.28 11.48
C THR A 75 4.27 8.20 9.96
N ALA A 76 5.20 7.48 9.31
CA ALA A 76 5.20 7.29 7.86
C ALA A 76 3.92 6.62 7.33
N LYS A 77 3.23 5.80 8.13
CA LYS A 77 2.00 5.10 7.74
C LYS A 77 0.74 5.95 7.87
N GLY A 78 0.86 7.18 8.38
CA GLY A 78 -0.23 8.16 8.38
C GLY A 78 -1.43 7.79 9.27
N TYR A 79 -1.20 7.12 10.40
CA TYR A 79 -2.28 6.73 11.32
C TYR A 79 -3.17 7.90 11.76
N VAL A 80 -2.63 9.10 11.87
CA VAL A 80 -3.41 10.30 12.19
C VAL A 80 -4.49 10.55 11.13
N TYR A 81 -4.16 10.42 9.86
CA TYR A 81 -5.10 10.62 8.75
C TYR A 81 -6.06 9.43 8.61
N LEU A 82 -5.59 8.20 8.89
CA LEU A 82 -6.43 7.01 8.97
C LEU A 82 -7.54 7.20 9.99
N LEU A 83 -7.21 7.57 11.23
CA LEU A 83 -8.17 7.73 12.31
C LEU A 83 -9.12 8.92 12.07
N GLN A 84 -8.63 10.01 11.46
CA GLN A 84 -9.47 11.14 11.07
C GLN A 84 -10.48 10.75 9.98
N VAL A 85 -10.07 10.06 8.91
CA VAL A 85 -11.02 9.66 7.86
C VAL A 85 -12.04 8.64 8.38
N ILE A 86 -11.63 7.72 9.26
CA ILE A 86 -12.55 6.80 9.93
C ILE A 86 -13.57 7.56 10.78
N ALA A 87 -13.13 8.57 11.53
CA ALA A 87 -14.01 9.41 12.35
C ALA A 87 -15.05 10.14 11.50
N GLU A 88 -14.66 10.66 10.33
CA GLU A 88 -15.58 11.30 9.39
C GLU A 88 -16.57 10.34 8.71
N LEU A 89 -16.28 9.04 8.74
CA LEU A 89 -17.10 7.98 8.15
C LEU A 89 -17.83 7.12 9.19
N LYS A 90 -17.74 7.45 10.49
CA LYS A 90 -18.26 6.62 11.60
C LYS A 90 -19.76 6.28 11.49
N ASP A 91 -20.55 7.17 10.86
CA ASP A 91 -22.00 6.99 10.69
C ASP A 91 -22.35 6.20 9.42
N GLN A 92 -21.36 5.91 8.55
CA GLN A 92 -21.58 5.09 7.36
C GLN A 92 -21.63 3.59 7.71
N PRO A 93 -22.29 2.76 6.90
CA PRO A 93 -22.31 1.31 7.06
C PRO A 93 -20.98 0.68 6.58
N ILE A 94 -19.89 1.04 7.25
CA ILE A 94 -18.54 0.58 6.95
C ILE A 94 -17.92 0.02 8.22
N VAL A 95 -17.22 -1.13 8.07
CA VAL A 95 -16.33 -1.68 9.09
C VAL A 95 -14.90 -1.47 8.64
N PHE A 96 -14.05 -1.02 9.54
CA PHE A 96 -12.61 -0.88 9.30
C PHE A 96 -11.84 -1.96 10.07
N LYS A 97 -10.93 -2.68 9.39
CA LYS A 97 -10.00 -3.63 10.00
C LYS A 97 -8.58 -3.10 9.86
N ILE A 98 -7.90 -2.90 10.98
CA ILE A 98 -6.58 -2.28 11.04
C ILE A 98 -5.56 -3.31 11.56
N ALA A 99 -4.67 -3.77 10.68
CA ALA A 99 -3.62 -4.74 10.98
C ALA A 99 -2.24 -4.06 11.03
N GLY A 100 -1.41 -4.44 12.00
CA GLY A 100 -0.03 -4.00 12.10
C GLY A 100 0.43 -3.86 13.55
N SER A 101 1.69 -4.14 13.79
CA SER A 101 2.27 -4.02 15.14
C SER A 101 2.05 -2.62 15.71
N GLY A 102 1.47 -2.55 16.91
CA GLY A 102 1.07 -1.32 17.59
C GLY A 102 -0.30 -0.77 17.18
N ALA A 103 -1.03 -1.43 16.29
CA ALA A 103 -2.42 -1.09 15.96
C ALA A 103 -3.38 -1.62 17.04
N ASN A 104 -3.28 -1.09 18.24
CA ASN A 104 -4.08 -1.50 19.40
C ASN A 104 -4.30 -0.33 20.38
N LEU A 105 -5.20 -0.52 21.36
CA LEU A 105 -5.52 0.50 22.37
C LEU A 105 -4.43 0.70 23.45
N ALA A 106 -3.34 -0.06 23.44
CA ALA A 106 -2.18 0.23 24.27
C ALA A 106 -1.34 1.39 23.68
N THR A 107 -1.50 1.68 22.39
CA THR A 107 -0.90 2.85 21.73
C THR A 107 -1.67 4.12 22.15
N PRO A 108 -1.03 5.06 22.87
CA PRO A 108 -1.73 6.20 23.48
C PRO A 108 -2.50 7.05 22.50
N GLU A 109 -1.93 7.32 21.33
CA GLU A 109 -2.55 8.17 20.30
C GLU A 109 -3.77 7.51 19.66
N ILE A 110 -3.75 6.18 19.49
CA ILE A 110 -4.92 5.41 19.01
C ILE A 110 -6.01 5.45 20.07
N LYS A 111 -5.66 5.20 21.33
CA LYS A 111 -6.60 5.26 22.46
C LYS A 111 -7.23 6.63 22.58
N GLN A 112 -6.44 7.69 22.45
CA GLN A 112 -6.91 9.06 22.48
C GLN A 112 -7.90 9.34 21.34
N ALA A 113 -7.55 8.97 20.10
CA ALA A 113 -8.43 9.17 18.95
C ALA A 113 -9.75 8.40 19.06
N PHE A 114 -9.75 7.17 19.62
CA PHE A 114 -10.97 6.42 19.89
C PHE A 114 -11.88 7.16 20.87
N ALA A 115 -11.31 7.76 21.93
CA ALA A 115 -12.08 8.52 22.91
C ALA A 115 -12.61 9.85 22.34
N GLU A 116 -11.75 10.63 21.67
CA GLU A 116 -12.10 11.95 21.11
C GLU A 116 -13.17 11.86 20.03
N HIS A 117 -13.05 10.89 19.13
CA HIS A 117 -13.97 10.71 18.01
C HIS A 117 -15.13 9.76 18.33
N GLN A 118 -15.18 9.17 19.52
CA GLN A 118 -16.20 8.20 19.95
C GLN A 118 -16.31 7.03 18.95
N LEU A 119 -15.16 6.45 18.58
CA LEU A 119 -15.10 5.34 17.62
C LEU A 119 -15.62 4.05 18.26
N ASP A 120 -16.53 3.36 17.57
CA ASP A 120 -17.09 2.09 18.01
C ASP A 120 -16.13 0.94 17.70
N PRO A 121 -15.62 0.20 18.69
CA PRO A 121 -14.75 -0.96 18.47
C PRO A 121 -15.37 -2.07 17.63
N LYS A 122 -16.70 -2.12 17.48
CA LYS A 122 -17.39 -3.05 16.58
C LYS A 122 -17.24 -2.64 15.12
N LYS A 123 -17.13 -1.34 14.84
CA LYS A 123 -16.92 -0.78 13.51
C LYS A 123 -15.44 -0.56 13.18
N VAL A 124 -14.58 -0.38 14.19
CA VAL A 124 -13.14 -0.15 14.01
C VAL A 124 -12.36 -1.21 14.76
N GLN A 125 -12.02 -2.29 14.06
CA GLN A 125 -11.37 -3.47 14.62
C GLN A 125 -9.84 -3.30 14.55
N LEU A 126 -9.21 -3.18 15.71
CA LEU A 126 -7.76 -3.13 15.85
C LEU A 126 -7.23 -4.56 16.04
N LEU A 127 -6.48 -5.08 15.07
CA LEU A 127 -6.06 -6.48 15.04
C LEU A 127 -4.62 -6.68 15.50
N ASP A 128 -3.88 -5.56 15.79
CA ASP A 128 -2.45 -5.61 16.08
C ASP A 128 -1.68 -6.38 15.00
N GLN A 129 -0.65 -7.13 15.38
CA GLN A 129 0.14 -7.90 14.43
C GLN A 129 -0.62 -9.13 13.93
N VAL A 130 -0.85 -9.16 12.62
CA VAL A 130 -1.46 -10.29 11.90
C VAL A 130 -0.37 -11.07 11.19
N SER A 131 -0.30 -12.38 11.39
CA SER A 131 0.67 -13.27 10.75
C SER A 131 0.15 -13.84 9.41
N ASP A 132 -1.15 -14.08 9.31
CA ASP A 132 -1.81 -14.58 8.10
C ASP A 132 -2.43 -13.42 7.33
N MET A 133 -1.60 -12.73 6.54
CA MET A 133 -2.04 -11.62 5.71
C MET A 133 -2.98 -12.05 4.57
N PRO A 134 -2.80 -13.19 3.89
CA PRO A 134 -3.77 -13.65 2.91
C PRO A 134 -5.20 -13.76 3.46
N THR A 135 -5.39 -14.40 4.61
CA THR A 135 -6.71 -14.47 5.27
C THR A 135 -7.23 -13.10 5.68
N PHE A 136 -6.35 -12.20 6.14
CA PHE A 136 -6.74 -10.82 6.43
C PHE A 136 -7.31 -10.13 5.18
N TYR A 137 -6.59 -10.16 4.03
CA TYR A 137 -7.06 -9.54 2.80
C TYR A 137 -8.36 -10.16 2.28
N GLN A 138 -8.54 -11.48 2.39
CA GLN A 138 -9.79 -12.16 2.01
C GLN A 138 -11.01 -11.68 2.82
N SER A 139 -10.79 -11.15 4.01
CA SER A 139 -11.86 -10.64 4.88
C SER A 139 -12.27 -9.20 4.58
N LEU A 140 -11.84 -8.63 3.45
CA LEU A 140 -12.02 -7.24 3.06
C LEU A 140 -12.75 -7.10 1.72
N ASP A 141 -13.32 -5.91 1.50
CA ASP A 141 -13.91 -5.51 0.21
C ASP A 141 -13.06 -4.48 -0.54
N ALA A 142 -12.31 -3.66 0.19
CA ALA A 142 -11.37 -2.68 -0.34
C ALA A 142 -10.19 -2.48 0.64
N PHE A 143 -9.12 -1.88 0.15
CA PHE A 143 -7.93 -1.60 0.94
C PHE A 143 -7.65 -0.09 0.98
N LEU A 144 -7.26 0.41 2.16
CA LEU A 144 -6.93 1.81 2.40
C LEU A 144 -5.46 1.93 2.82
N MET A 145 -4.71 2.82 2.16
CA MET A 145 -3.37 3.20 2.57
C MET A 145 -3.28 4.73 2.73
N THR A 146 -2.92 5.20 3.92
CA THR A 146 -2.85 6.63 4.26
C THR A 146 -1.42 7.12 4.47
N SER A 147 -0.44 6.41 3.93
CA SER A 147 0.98 6.68 4.14
C SER A 147 1.39 8.10 3.74
N ILE A 148 2.37 8.66 4.44
CA ILE A 148 2.97 9.97 4.15
C ILE A 148 4.18 9.80 3.23
N THR A 149 4.84 8.65 3.32
CA THR A 149 6.01 8.31 2.51
C THR A 149 6.14 6.81 2.37
N GLU A 150 6.46 6.36 1.17
CA GLU A 150 6.78 4.98 0.80
C GLU A 150 7.88 5.00 -0.29
N GLY A 151 8.49 3.85 -0.55
CA GLY A 151 9.20 3.60 -1.78
C GLY A 151 8.30 2.77 -2.70
N PHE A 152 8.32 1.44 -2.53
CA PHE A 152 7.39 0.50 -3.17
C PHE A 152 6.47 -0.11 -2.11
N PRO A 153 5.20 0.28 -2.01
CA PRO A 153 4.28 -0.20 -0.97
C PRO A 153 3.76 -1.62 -1.29
N ASN A 154 4.47 -2.67 -0.82
CA ASN A 154 4.11 -4.07 -1.03
C ASN A 154 2.67 -4.40 -0.60
N VAL A 155 2.17 -3.75 0.46
CA VAL A 155 0.81 -3.95 0.96
C VAL A 155 -0.28 -3.63 -0.07
N LEU A 156 -0.02 -2.70 -1.01
CA LEU A 156 -0.93 -2.43 -2.14
C LEU A 156 -0.94 -3.60 -3.12
N VAL A 157 0.24 -4.11 -3.48
CA VAL A 157 0.36 -5.25 -4.41
C VAL A 157 -0.28 -6.51 -3.81
N GLU A 158 -0.08 -6.77 -2.52
CA GLU A 158 -0.69 -7.88 -1.79
C GLU A 158 -2.22 -7.76 -1.72
N ALA A 159 -2.73 -6.58 -1.37
CA ALA A 159 -4.17 -6.31 -1.35
C ALA A 159 -4.79 -6.50 -2.75
N MET A 160 -4.16 -5.93 -3.78
CA MET A 160 -4.60 -6.05 -5.16
C MET A 160 -4.47 -7.48 -5.70
N ALA A 161 -3.48 -8.27 -5.25
CA ALA A 161 -3.38 -9.69 -5.53
C ALA A 161 -4.58 -10.48 -4.95
N SER A 162 -5.20 -9.99 -3.88
CA SER A 162 -6.46 -10.50 -3.33
C SER A 162 -7.71 -9.90 -4.01
N GLY A 163 -7.54 -9.15 -5.11
CA GLY A 163 -8.62 -8.51 -5.85
C GLY A 163 -9.22 -7.28 -5.14
N LEU A 164 -8.52 -6.67 -4.20
CA LEU A 164 -9.03 -5.51 -3.45
C LEU A 164 -8.74 -4.20 -4.19
N PRO A 165 -9.77 -3.46 -4.63
CA PRO A 165 -9.59 -2.08 -5.07
C PRO A 165 -8.99 -1.23 -3.95
N CYS A 166 -8.07 -0.33 -4.30
CA CYS A 166 -7.33 0.43 -3.32
C CYS A 166 -7.71 1.91 -3.31
N VAL A 167 -7.86 2.48 -2.11
CA VAL A 167 -7.81 3.92 -1.88
C VAL A 167 -6.45 4.22 -1.25
N THR A 168 -5.65 5.06 -1.89
CA THR A 168 -4.28 5.30 -1.45
C THR A 168 -3.85 6.75 -1.59
N THR A 169 -2.88 7.14 -0.80
CA THR A 169 -2.16 8.40 -0.98
C THR A 169 -1.10 8.28 -2.07
N ASP A 170 -0.86 9.36 -2.82
CA ASP A 170 0.16 9.47 -3.87
C ASP A 170 1.55 9.62 -3.25
N VAL A 171 2.15 8.49 -2.87
CA VAL A 171 3.48 8.42 -2.24
C VAL A 171 4.28 7.24 -2.80
N GLY A 172 5.54 7.45 -3.08
CA GLY A 172 6.37 6.46 -3.73
C GLY A 172 5.74 6.00 -5.05
N ASP A 173 5.73 4.71 -5.30
CA ASP A 173 5.15 4.14 -6.51
C ASP A 173 3.65 3.75 -6.37
N ALA A 174 2.93 4.28 -5.36
CA ALA A 174 1.53 3.93 -5.11
C ALA A 174 0.64 4.19 -6.34
N LYS A 175 0.81 5.33 -7.03
CA LYS A 175 0.08 5.66 -8.24
C LYS A 175 0.36 4.68 -9.38
N TYR A 176 1.61 4.31 -9.58
CA TYR A 176 2.03 3.32 -10.59
C TYR A 176 1.45 1.93 -10.31
N ILE A 177 1.37 1.54 -9.02
CA ILE A 177 0.83 0.25 -8.62
C ILE A 177 -0.68 0.20 -8.83
N VAL A 178 -1.41 1.24 -8.40
CA VAL A 178 -2.87 1.23 -8.39
C VAL A 178 -3.48 1.54 -9.74
N GLU A 179 -2.86 2.44 -10.52
CA GLU A 179 -3.35 2.86 -11.85
C GLU A 179 -4.86 3.20 -11.82
N GLU A 180 -5.67 2.54 -12.64
CA GLU A 180 -7.12 2.69 -12.70
C GLU A 180 -7.89 1.73 -11.76
N MET A 181 -7.18 0.88 -11.00
CA MET A 181 -7.77 -0.13 -10.11
C MET A 181 -8.17 0.43 -8.74
N GLY A 182 -8.28 1.75 -8.61
CA GLY A 182 -8.63 2.40 -7.35
C GLY A 182 -8.57 3.92 -7.41
N TRP A 183 -8.35 4.53 -6.26
CA TRP A 183 -8.32 5.98 -6.11
C TRP A 183 -7.01 6.42 -5.45
N VAL A 184 -6.31 7.32 -6.13
CA VAL A 184 -5.05 7.90 -5.64
C VAL A 184 -5.28 9.37 -5.32
N VAL A 185 -5.00 9.77 -4.09
CA VAL A 185 -5.24 11.13 -3.60
C VAL A 185 -3.96 11.73 -3.01
N ALA A 186 -3.93 13.05 -2.86
CA ALA A 186 -2.80 13.72 -2.23
C ALA A 186 -2.57 13.22 -0.79
N PRO A 187 -1.32 13.04 -0.33
CA PRO A 187 -1.05 12.68 1.06
C PRO A 187 -1.55 13.77 2.00
N ARG A 188 -2.02 13.35 3.19
CA ARG A 188 -2.58 14.22 4.25
C ARG A 188 -3.93 14.88 3.91
N ASP A 189 -4.55 14.51 2.80
CA ASP A 189 -5.88 15.03 2.40
C ASP A 189 -6.99 14.08 2.87
N VAL A 190 -7.50 14.31 4.08
CA VAL A 190 -8.58 13.51 4.68
C VAL A 190 -9.87 13.63 3.88
N ALA A 191 -10.17 14.82 3.34
CA ALA A 191 -11.39 15.05 2.57
C ALA A 191 -11.37 14.26 1.25
N ALA A 192 -10.24 14.23 0.56
CA ALA A 192 -10.07 13.42 -0.65
C ALA A 192 -10.12 11.92 -0.36
N LEU A 193 -9.48 11.45 0.73
CA LEU A 193 -9.59 10.05 1.18
C LEU A 193 -11.04 9.65 1.44
N LYS A 194 -11.80 10.48 2.18
CA LYS A 194 -13.21 10.27 2.45
C LYS A 194 -14.03 10.18 1.16
N ALA A 195 -13.83 11.13 0.25
CA ALA A 195 -14.54 11.15 -1.05
C ALA A 195 -14.25 9.89 -1.86
N ALA A 196 -13.00 9.45 -1.92
CA ALA A 196 -12.57 8.24 -2.61
C ALA A 196 -13.23 6.98 -2.02
N ILE A 197 -13.24 6.84 -0.69
CA ILE A 197 -13.93 5.74 0.00
C ILE A 197 -15.43 5.74 -0.34
N LEU A 198 -16.09 6.90 -0.26
CA LEU A 198 -17.52 7.01 -0.58
C LEU A 198 -17.82 6.72 -2.06
N ASN A 199 -16.91 7.04 -2.99
CA ASN A 199 -17.03 6.65 -4.39
C ASN A 199 -17.03 5.12 -4.54
N TYR A 200 -16.11 4.41 -3.88
CA TYR A 200 -16.14 2.94 -3.86
C TYR A 200 -17.44 2.40 -3.27
N VAL A 201 -17.88 2.92 -2.13
CA VAL A 201 -19.10 2.45 -1.44
C VAL A 201 -20.34 2.58 -2.34
N LYS A 202 -20.43 3.65 -3.12
CA LYS A 202 -21.58 3.94 -4.03
C LYS A 202 -21.62 3.04 -5.27
N LEU A 203 -20.55 2.35 -5.63
CA LEU A 203 -20.56 1.42 -6.75
C LEU A 203 -21.60 0.33 -6.51
N SER A 204 -22.29 -0.08 -7.58
CA SER A 204 -23.15 -1.26 -7.56
C SER A 204 -22.36 -2.54 -7.27
N HIS A 205 -23.04 -3.60 -6.87
CA HIS A 205 -22.39 -4.90 -6.65
C HIS A 205 -21.68 -5.40 -7.92
N ALA A 206 -22.26 -5.20 -9.10
CA ALA A 206 -21.66 -5.59 -10.38
C ALA A 206 -20.37 -4.80 -10.68
N GLU A 207 -20.36 -3.48 -10.43
CA GLU A 207 -19.17 -2.65 -10.62
C GLU A 207 -18.06 -3.04 -9.64
N LYS A 208 -18.38 -3.27 -8.35
CA LYS A 208 -17.42 -3.74 -7.35
C LYS A 208 -16.80 -5.09 -7.76
N HIS A 209 -17.63 -6.03 -8.22
CA HIS A 209 -17.16 -7.33 -8.66
C HIS A 209 -16.24 -7.22 -9.89
N SER A 210 -16.66 -6.44 -10.91
CA SER A 210 -15.84 -6.18 -12.09
C SER A 210 -14.49 -5.56 -11.71
N LEU A 211 -14.49 -4.57 -10.82
CA LEU A 211 -13.28 -3.90 -10.37
C LEU A 211 -12.34 -4.86 -9.60
N LYS A 212 -12.88 -5.75 -8.76
CA LYS A 212 -12.10 -6.80 -8.08
C LYS A 212 -11.35 -7.70 -9.08
N GLN A 213 -12.05 -8.16 -10.13
CA GLN A 213 -11.46 -9.01 -11.16
C GLN A 213 -10.38 -8.26 -11.96
N GLN A 214 -10.64 -7.02 -12.36
CA GLN A 214 -9.67 -6.19 -13.07
C GLN A 214 -8.43 -5.92 -12.21
N THR A 215 -8.62 -5.63 -10.93
CA THR A 215 -7.53 -5.43 -9.96
C THR A 215 -6.62 -6.66 -9.87
N ARG A 216 -7.21 -7.84 -9.78
CA ARG A 216 -6.45 -9.10 -9.76
C ARG A 216 -5.67 -9.32 -11.05
N LEU A 217 -6.31 -9.17 -12.21
CA LEU A 217 -5.67 -9.33 -13.52
C LEU A 217 -4.52 -8.35 -13.72
N TRP A 218 -4.67 -7.11 -13.26
CA TRP A 218 -3.61 -6.11 -13.32
C TRP A 218 -2.35 -6.57 -12.58
N VAL A 219 -2.50 -7.09 -11.36
CA VAL A 219 -1.36 -7.59 -10.57
C VAL A 219 -0.75 -8.84 -11.22
N GLU A 220 -1.55 -9.75 -11.76
CA GLU A 220 -1.06 -10.93 -12.47
C GLU A 220 -0.14 -10.57 -13.62
N GLN A 221 -0.51 -9.55 -14.39
CA GLN A 221 0.22 -9.12 -15.58
C GLN A 221 1.48 -8.30 -15.25
N ASN A 222 1.48 -7.53 -14.14
CA ASN A 222 2.53 -6.54 -13.88
C ASN A 222 3.42 -6.86 -12.67
N PHE A 223 2.88 -7.57 -11.67
CA PHE A 223 3.55 -7.75 -10.38
C PHE A 223 3.64 -9.21 -9.92
N SER A 224 3.25 -10.19 -10.75
CA SER A 224 3.48 -11.60 -10.38
C SER A 224 4.97 -11.89 -10.24
N ILE A 225 5.34 -12.76 -9.29
CA ILE A 225 6.75 -13.13 -9.08
C ILE A 225 7.36 -13.75 -10.36
N GLN A 226 6.53 -14.43 -11.17
CA GLN A 226 6.95 -15.00 -12.46
C GLN A 226 7.31 -13.89 -13.45
N HIS A 227 6.46 -12.87 -13.59
CA HIS A 227 6.71 -11.72 -14.47
C HIS A 227 7.96 -10.96 -14.05
N VAL A 228 8.07 -10.63 -12.77
CA VAL A 228 9.21 -9.90 -12.19
C VAL A 228 10.51 -10.69 -12.34
N SER A 229 10.49 -12.01 -12.11
CA SER A 229 11.66 -12.88 -12.27
C SER A 229 12.18 -12.89 -13.70
N GLN A 230 11.30 -12.84 -14.70
CA GLN A 230 11.71 -12.77 -16.11
C GLN A 230 12.45 -11.46 -16.41
N HIS A 231 12.03 -10.34 -15.83
CA HIS A 231 12.74 -9.07 -15.96
C HIS A 231 14.14 -9.14 -15.35
N TYR A 232 14.30 -9.69 -14.15
CA TYR A 232 15.63 -9.91 -13.55
C TYR A 232 16.52 -10.80 -14.41
N MET A 233 15.97 -11.90 -14.95
CA MET A 233 16.72 -12.80 -15.84
C MET A 233 17.18 -12.12 -17.12
N THR A 234 16.38 -11.21 -17.68
CA THR A 234 16.75 -10.42 -18.86
C THR A 234 17.92 -9.49 -18.55
N VAL A 235 17.86 -8.77 -17.43
CA VAL A 235 18.93 -7.87 -17.00
C VAL A 235 20.24 -8.66 -16.78
N TRP A 236 20.19 -9.82 -16.14
CA TRP A 236 21.36 -10.64 -15.86
C TRP A 236 22.01 -11.23 -17.12
N ARG A 237 21.23 -11.55 -18.14
CA ARG A 237 21.77 -12.07 -19.41
C ARG A 237 22.42 -11.00 -20.29
N GLN A 238 22.08 -9.74 -20.08
CA GLN A 238 22.64 -8.60 -20.83
C GLN A 238 23.90 -8.01 -20.18
N GLY A 239 24.20 -8.34 -18.95
CA GLY A 239 25.37 -7.91 -18.18
C GLY A 239 26.49 -8.96 -18.14
#